data_1243fab6013730ac6e8422d9b2058062
#
_entry.id   1243fab6013730ac6e8422d9b2058062
#
_cell.length_a   1.000
_cell.length_b   1.000
_cell.length_c   1.000
_cell.angle_alpha   90.00
_cell.angle_beta   90.00
_cell.angle_gamma   90.00
#
_symmetry.space_group_name_H-M   'P 1'
#
loop_
_entity.id
_entity.type
_entity.pdbx_description
1 polymer ?
#
loop_
_entity_poly.entity_id
_entity_poly.type
_entity_poly.pdbx_seq_one_letter_code
_entity_poly.pdbx_strand_id
1 'polypeptide(L)'
;MNKNILIVVLLVLLVASIGAGYYFSRMQPLVLSKDASGELCEMLPILSTPIDEGGGLGSPYIARDICHFVFAYEKEDASICQNLKTAELRGQCYAFIAIKTNNQALCDSAPPEARDRCYSQVAQKVSDLKTCEKIQRADDRDNCMQNYASRMGDASICPKLQNIN
;
A
#
# COMPACT_ATOMS: atom_id res chain seq x y z
N MET A 1 51.29 -25.03 -14.70
CA MET A 1 49.86 -25.11 -15.05
C MET A 1 49.76 -25.33 -16.54
N ASN A 2 49.12 -26.42 -16.97
CA ASN A 2 49.10 -26.80 -18.38
C ASN A 2 48.27 -25.78 -19.19
N LYS A 3 48.89 -25.25 -20.29
CA LYS A 3 48.33 -24.19 -21.12
C LYS A 3 46.88 -24.50 -21.58
N ASN A 4 46.59 -25.80 -21.82
CA ASN A 4 45.28 -26.27 -22.20
C ASN A 4 44.27 -26.20 -21.07
N ILE A 5 44.68 -26.40 -19.81
CA ILE A 5 43.78 -26.26 -18.64
C ILE A 5 43.41 -24.78 -18.44
N LEU A 6 44.34 -23.87 -18.63
CA LEU A 6 44.08 -22.44 -18.52
C LEU A 6 43.06 -21.96 -19.55
N ILE A 7 43.19 -22.45 -20.80
CA ILE A 7 42.22 -22.09 -21.87
C ILE A 7 40.80 -22.61 -21.56
N VAL A 8 40.68 -23.85 -21.07
CA VAL A 8 39.40 -24.44 -20.68
C VAL A 8 38.76 -23.66 -19.53
N VAL A 9 39.52 -23.30 -18.50
CA VAL A 9 39.02 -22.50 -17.37
C VAL A 9 38.56 -21.13 -17.82
N LEU A 10 39.29 -20.45 -18.70
CA LEU A 10 38.88 -19.15 -19.25
C LEU A 10 37.63 -19.25 -20.10
N LEU A 11 37.48 -20.31 -20.90
CA LEU A 11 36.25 -20.52 -21.69
C LEU A 11 35.01 -20.78 -20.79
N VAL A 12 35.17 -21.57 -19.73
CA VAL A 12 34.07 -21.83 -18.78
C VAL A 12 33.70 -20.54 -18.04
N LEU A 13 34.64 -19.73 -17.62
CA LEU A 13 34.34 -18.43 -16.99
C LEU A 13 33.68 -17.46 -17.95
N LEU A 14 34.05 -17.48 -19.22
CA LEU A 14 33.46 -16.61 -20.24
C LEU A 14 32.03 -17.04 -20.55
N VAL A 15 31.74 -18.32 -20.64
CA VAL A 15 30.36 -18.85 -20.83
C VAL A 15 29.52 -18.58 -19.58
N ALA A 16 30.08 -18.73 -18.37
CA ALA A 16 29.38 -18.43 -17.12
C ALA A 16 29.05 -16.94 -17.00
N SER A 17 29.96 -16.03 -17.40
CA SER A 17 29.73 -14.59 -17.38
C SER A 17 28.69 -14.15 -18.41
N ILE A 18 28.69 -14.75 -19.61
CA ILE A 18 27.66 -14.49 -20.64
C ILE A 18 26.30 -15.03 -20.17
N GLY A 19 26.29 -16.24 -19.59
CA GLY A 19 25.08 -16.84 -19.02
C GLY A 19 24.52 -16.02 -17.86
N ALA A 20 25.36 -15.56 -16.96
CA ALA A 20 24.96 -14.68 -15.85
C ALA A 20 24.44 -13.33 -16.36
N GLY A 21 25.12 -12.72 -17.33
CA GLY A 21 24.68 -11.47 -17.96
C GLY A 21 23.34 -11.62 -18.69
N TYR A 22 23.15 -12.76 -19.38
CA TYR A 22 21.88 -13.06 -20.04
C TYR A 22 20.74 -13.33 -19.04
N TYR A 23 21.04 -14.02 -17.93
CA TYR A 23 20.09 -14.23 -16.83
C TYR A 23 19.76 -12.92 -16.11
N PHE A 24 20.76 -12.07 -15.87
CA PHE A 24 20.55 -10.77 -15.23
C PHE A 24 19.78 -9.79 -16.12
N SER A 25 20.01 -9.80 -17.42
CA SER A 25 19.26 -8.97 -18.37
C SER A 25 17.80 -9.43 -18.57
N ARG A 26 17.53 -10.73 -18.32
CA ARG A 26 16.16 -11.27 -18.32
C ARG A 26 15.43 -11.10 -16.98
N MET A 27 16.19 -11.01 -15.87
CA MET A 27 15.70 -10.58 -14.56
C MET A 27 15.83 -9.07 -14.41
N GLN A 28 15.54 -8.30 -15.43
CA GLN A 28 15.21 -6.90 -15.19
C GLN A 28 14.04 -6.91 -14.21
N PRO A 29 14.16 -6.23 -13.02
CA PRO A 29 12.99 -6.02 -12.22
C PRO A 29 11.93 -5.50 -13.17
N LEU A 30 10.72 -6.04 -13.10
CA LEU A 30 9.54 -5.44 -13.73
C LEU A 30 9.48 -4.02 -13.15
N VAL A 31 10.27 -3.13 -13.76
CA VAL A 31 10.10 -1.71 -13.54
C VAL A 31 8.71 -1.48 -14.06
N LEU A 32 7.76 -1.33 -13.14
CA LEU A 32 6.41 -0.89 -13.44
C LEU A 32 6.59 0.39 -14.25
N SER A 33 6.61 0.23 -15.58
CA SER A 33 6.75 1.39 -16.44
C SER A 33 5.57 2.30 -16.11
N LYS A 34 5.82 3.59 -16.09
CA LYS A 34 4.77 4.59 -15.83
C LYS A 34 3.56 4.40 -16.77
N ASP A 35 3.75 3.66 -17.85
CA ASP A 35 2.77 3.36 -18.89
C ASP A 35 2.12 1.96 -18.73
N ALA A 36 2.55 1.15 -17.75
CA ALA A 36 1.93 -0.14 -17.51
C ALA A 36 0.47 0.07 -17.08
N SER A 37 -0.45 -0.67 -17.67
CA SER A 37 -1.85 -0.69 -17.26
C SER A 37 -2.01 -1.59 -16.03
N GLY A 38 -2.99 -1.28 -15.18
CA GLY A 38 -3.30 -2.12 -14.01
C GLY A 38 -3.72 -3.56 -14.37
N GLU A 39 -3.86 -3.90 -15.66
CA GLU A 39 -4.13 -5.25 -16.16
C GLU A 39 -3.07 -6.27 -15.75
N LEU A 40 -1.80 -5.84 -15.59
CA LEU A 40 -0.74 -6.71 -15.07
C LEU A 40 -1.06 -7.25 -13.67
N CYS A 41 -1.79 -6.49 -12.85
CA CYS A 41 -2.18 -6.93 -11.51
C CYS A 41 -3.18 -8.09 -11.56
N GLU A 42 -4.04 -8.15 -12.58
CA GLU A 42 -5.00 -9.24 -12.75
C GLU A 42 -4.34 -10.57 -13.16
N MET A 43 -3.13 -10.53 -13.69
CA MET A 43 -2.35 -11.72 -14.03
C MET A 43 -1.73 -12.41 -12.80
N LEU A 44 -1.69 -11.74 -11.65
CA LEU A 44 -1.16 -12.33 -10.43
C LEU A 44 -2.10 -13.44 -9.92
N PRO A 45 -1.54 -14.54 -9.40
CA PRO A 45 -2.35 -15.66 -8.92
C PRO A 45 -3.22 -15.24 -7.73
N ILE A 46 -4.45 -15.74 -7.72
CA ILE A 46 -5.29 -15.73 -6.52
C ILE A 46 -4.77 -16.87 -5.65
N LEU A 47 -4.27 -16.54 -4.45
CA LEU A 47 -3.78 -17.54 -3.51
C LEU A 47 -4.99 -18.28 -2.92
N SER A 48 -5.15 -19.54 -3.30
CA SER A 48 -6.24 -20.40 -2.81
C SER A 48 -5.94 -21.07 -1.45
N THR A 49 -4.99 -20.54 -0.67
CA THR A 49 -4.74 -21.05 0.67
C THR A 49 -5.85 -20.57 1.61
N PRO A 50 -6.52 -21.50 2.33
CA PRO A 50 -7.38 -21.11 3.43
C PRO A 50 -6.47 -20.48 4.49
N ILE A 51 -6.53 -19.16 4.61
CA ILE A 51 -5.84 -18.45 5.65
C ILE A 51 -6.83 -18.29 6.79
N ASP A 52 -6.39 -18.75 7.96
CA ASP A 52 -7.15 -18.77 9.21
C ASP A 52 -7.94 -17.46 9.43
N GLU A 53 -9.13 -17.58 9.98
CA GLU A 53 -10.14 -16.52 10.18
C GLU A 53 -9.70 -15.36 11.09
N GLY A 54 -8.40 -15.20 11.30
CA GLY A 54 -7.78 -14.22 12.20
C GLY A 54 -7.16 -13.02 11.50
N GLY A 55 -7.90 -12.34 10.67
CA GLY A 55 -7.71 -10.95 10.23
C GLY A 55 -6.27 -10.45 10.00
N GLY A 56 -5.91 -10.16 8.80
CA GLY A 56 -4.74 -9.37 8.50
C GLY A 56 -4.30 -9.48 7.05
N LEU A 57 -3.37 -10.30 6.71
CA LEU A 57 -2.79 -10.42 5.37
C LEU A 57 -3.36 -11.59 4.57
N GLY A 58 -4.50 -12.13 5.01
CA GLY A 58 -5.04 -13.41 4.57
C GLY A 58 -6.05 -13.37 3.43
N SER A 59 -6.23 -12.25 2.75
CA SER A 59 -7.10 -12.23 1.58
C SER A 59 -6.47 -13.03 0.43
N PRO A 60 -7.22 -13.93 -0.25
CA PRO A 60 -6.73 -14.61 -1.45
C PRO A 60 -6.33 -13.63 -2.57
N TYR A 61 -6.81 -12.41 -2.51
CA TYR A 61 -6.51 -11.34 -3.46
C TYR A 61 -5.31 -10.47 -3.06
N ILE A 62 -4.63 -10.76 -1.95
CA ILE A 62 -3.62 -9.87 -1.38
C ILE A 62 -2.52 -9.47 -2.38
N ALA A 63 -2.06 -10.38 -3.23
CA ALA A 63 -1.04 -10.07 -4.22
C ALA A 63 -1.54 -9.06 -5.27
N ARG A 64 -2.78 -9.20 -5.71
CA ARG A 64 -3.43 -8.27 -6.64
C ARG A 64 -3.72 -6.94 -5.97
N ASP A 65 -4.22 -6.97 -4.76
CA ASP A 65 -4.50 -5.77 -3.97
C ASP A 65 -3.23 -4.95 -3.73
N ILE A 66 -2.11 -5.61 -3.35
CA ILE A 66 -0.82 -4.93 -3.20
C ILE A 66 -0.35 -4.33 -4.53
N CYS A 67 -0.49 -5.08 -5.63
CA CYS A 67 -0.13 -4.60 -6.96
C CYS A 67 -0.92 -3.33 -7.32
N HIS A 68 -2.25 -3.36 -7.21
CA HIS A 68 -3.09 -2.19 -7.47
C HIS A 68 -2.78 -1.02 -6.54
N PHE A 69 -2.48 -1.30 -5.26
CA PHE A 69 -2.09 -0.29 -4.30
C PHE A 69 -0.81 0.44 -4.72
N VAL A 70 0.24 -0.32 -5.07
CA VAL A 70 1.52 0.25 -5.53
C VAL A 70 1.30 1.07 -6.80
N PHE A 71 0.50 0.56 -7.73
CA PHE A 71 0.17 1.26 -8.97
C PHE A 71 -0.54 2.59 -8.71
N ALA A 72 -1.58 2.56 -7.86
CA ALA A 72 -2.33 3.74 -7.47
C ALA A 72 -1.41 4.80 -6.83
N TYR A 73 -0.53 4.35 -5.94
CA TYR A 73 0.41 5.22 -5.24
C TYR A 73 1.45 5.86 -6.17
N GLU A 74 2.03 5.07 -7.08
CA GLU A 74 3.04 5.59 -8.03
C GLU A 74 2.43 6.57 -9.05
N LYS A 75 1.22 6.27 -9.53
CA LYS A 75 0.51 7.14 -10.47
C LYS A 75 -0.22 8.32 -9.81
N GLU A 76 -0.31 8.33 -8.47
CA GLU A 76 -1.12 9.30 -7.72
C GLU A 76 -2.60 9.29 -8.15
N ASP A 77 -3.05 8.12 -8.63
CA ASP A 77 -4.40 7.92 -9.15
C ASP A 77 -5.26 7.13 -8.17
N ALA A 78 -6.06 7.85 -7.38
CA ALA A 78 -6.95 7.27 -6.39
C ALA A 78 -8.08 6.42 -7.00
N SER A 79 -8.39 6.56 -8.30
CA SER A 79 -9.42 5.75 -8.95
C SER A 79 -9.04 4.27 -8.98
N ILE A 80 -7.75 3.96 -9.03
CA ILE A 80 -7.23 2.58 -9.02
C ILE A 80 -7.51 1.89 -7.68
N CYS A 81 -7.64 2.65 -6.57
CA CYS A 81 -7.97 2.10 -5.26
C CYS A 81 -9.30 1.33 -5.24
N GLN A 82 -10.23 1.62 -6.16
CA GLN A 82 -11.51 0.90 -6.27
C GLN A 82 -11.33 -0.57 -6.67
N ASN A 83 -10.21 -0.92 -7.31
CA ASN A 83 -9.93 -2.28 -7.75
C ASN A 83 -9.53 -3.21 -6.60
N LEU A 84 -9.12 -2.66 -5.45
CA LEU A 84 -8.79 -3.45 -4.26
C LEU A 84 -10.04 -4.12 -3.70
N LYS A 85 -9.94 -5.40 -3.33
CA LYS A 85 -11.07 -6.20 -2.87
C LYS A 85 -11.42 -5.96 -1.40
N THR A 86 -10.41 -5.66 -0.57
CA THR A 86 -10.62 -5.42 0.86
C THR A 86 -10.91 -3.95 1.14
N ALA A 87 -11.96 -3.66 1.92
CA ALA A 87 -12.31 -2.30 2.32
C ALA A 87 -11.17 -1.62 3.10
N GLU A 88 -10.45 -2.41 3.90
CA GLU A 88 -9.32 -1.90 4.66
C GLU A 88 -8.20 -1.38 3.75
N LEU A 89 -7.77 -2.17 2.76
CA LEU A 89 -6.74 -1.75 1.81
C LEU A 89 -7.22 -0.62 0.91
N ARG A 90 -8.52 -0.58 0.55
CA ARG A 90 -9.09 0.58 -0.16
C ARG A 90 -8.92 1.85 0.64
N GLY A 91 -9.32 1.85 1.93
CA GLY A 91 -9.17 3.01 2.79
C GLY A 91 -7.73 3.47 2.94
N GLN A 92 -6.81 2.53 3.11
CA GLN A 92 -5.38 2.82 3.16
C GLN A 92 -4.88 3.42 1.84
N CYS A 93 -5.27 2.87 0.71
CA CYS A 93 -4.89 3.35 -0.62
C CYS A 93 -5.29 4.81 -0.81
N TYR A 94 -6.55 5.15 -0.56
CA TYR A 94 -7.02 6.55 -0.63
C TYR A 94 -6.24 7.46 0.32
N ALA A 95 -5.98 6.99 1.56
CA ALA A 95 -5.25 7.78 2.55
C ALA A 95 -3.81 8.05 2.12
N PHE A 96 -3.10 7.05 1.60
CA PHE A 96 -1.71 7.23 1.17
C PHE A 96 -1.60 8.21 0.00
N ILE A 97 -2.52 8.15 -0.97
CA ILE A 97 -2.55 9.10 -2.08
C ILE A 97 -2.95 10.48 -1.60
N ALA A 98 -3.95 10.59 -0.72
CA ALA A 98 -4.35 11.85 -0.12
C ALA A 98 -3.22 12.55 0.62
N ILE A 99 -2.41 11.78 1.35
CA ILE A 99 -1.22 12.28 2.04
C ILE A 99 -0.14 12.70 1.05
N LYS A 100 0.15 11.87 0.04
CA LYS A 100 1.19 12.11 -0.97
C LYS A 100 0.89 13.36 -1.79
N THR A 101 -0.39 13.54 -2.18
CA THR A 101 -0.84 14.67 -2.99
C THR A 101 -1.30 15.88 -2.17
N ASN A 102 -1.23 15.78 -0.83
CA ASN A 102 -1.77 16.77 0.11
C ASN A 102 -3.24 17.13 -0.17
N ASN A 103 -4.04 16.14 -0.57
CA ASN A 103 -5.44 16.29 -0.94
C ASN A 103 -6.37 15.41 -0.10
N GLN A 104 -6.77 15.91 1.06
CA GLN A 104 -7.67 15.20 2.00
C GLN A 104 -9.06 14.89 1.40
N ALA A 105 -9.49 15.67 0.39
CA ALA A 105 -10.80 15.47 -0.24
C ALA A 105 -10.88 14.12 -1.00
N LEU A 106 -9.75 13.47 -1.28
CA LEU A 106 -9.75 12.12 -1.86
C LEU A 106 -10.44 11.10 -0.96
N CYS A 107 -10.47 11.32 0.36
CA CYS A 107 -11.22 10.45 1.27
C CYS A 107 -12.73 10.49 1.02
N ASP A 108 -13.28 11.60 0.51
CA ASP A 108 -14.70 11.68 0.15
C ASP A 108 -15.05 10.74 -1.01
N SER A 109 -14.08 10.47 -1.88
CA SER A 109 -14.22 9.54 -3.02
C SER A 109 -14.06 8.07 -2.61
N ALA A 110 -13.61 7.80 -1.39
CA ALA A 110 -13.50 6.43 -0.89
C ALA A 110 -14.91 5.84 -0.65
N PRO A 111 -15.09 4.52 -0.89
CA PRO A 111 -16.34 3.84 -0.54
C PRO A 111 -16.70 4.05 0.94
N PRO A 112 -17.99 4.06 1.31
CA PRO A 112 -18.43 4.37 2.67
C PRO A 112 -17.71 3.54 3.75
N GLU A 113 -17.52 2.25 3.49
CA GLU A 113 -16.84 1.31 4.40
C GLU A 113 -15.33 1.58 4.56
N ALA A 114 -14.72 2.34 3.66
CA ALA A 114 -13.30 2.69 3.66
C ALA A 114 -13.03 4.15 4.04
N ARG A 115 -14.05 4.99 4.03
CA ARG A 115 -13.94 6.45 4.18
C ARG A 115 -13.41 6.86 5.54
N ASP A 116 -13.98 6.31 6.60
CA ASP A 116 -13.59 6.65 7.98
C ASP A 116 -12.12 6.27 8.24
N ARG A 117 -11.69 5.11 7.69
CA ARG A 117 -10.29 4.70 7.78
C ARG A 117 -9.36 5.65 7.02
N CYS A 118 -9.77 6.11 5.84
CA CYS A 118 -9.01 7.11 5.08
C CYS A 118 -8.81 8.38 5.93
N TYR A 119 -9.89 8.95 6.45
CA TYR A 119 -9.79 10.15 7.28
C TYR A 119 -8.97 9.95 8.54
N SER A 120 -9.11 8.80 9.22
CA SER A 120 -8.32 8.49 10.41
C SER A 120 -6.81 8.48 10.12
N GLN A 121 -6.39 7.88 9.02
CA GLN A 121 -4.97 7.83 8.64
C GLN A 121 -4.44 9.20 8.19
N VAL A 122 -5.22 9.94 7.40
CA VAL A 122 -4.86 11.30 6.99
C VAL A 122 -4.70 12.20 8.20
N ALA A 123 -5.68 12.22 9.13
CA ALA A 123 -5.64 13.02 10.33
C ALA A 123 -4.38 12.77 11.18
N GLN A 124 -3.98 11.49 11.30
CA GLN A 124 -2.77 11.13 12.03
C GLN A 124 -1.50 11.67 11.39
N LYS A 125 -1.45 11.77 10.06
CA LYS A 125 -0.25 12.24 9.33
C LYS A 125 -0.16 13.75 9.26
N VAL A 126 -1.29 14.41 8.96
CA VAL A 126 -1.31 15.89 8.79
C VAL A 126 -1.53 16.63 10.11
N SER A 127 -1.79 15.91 11.21
CA SER A 127 -2.06 16.48 12.55
C SER A 127 -3.16 17.54 12.50
N ASP A 128 -4.27 17.22 11.82
CA ASP A 128 -5.42 18.10 11.70
C ASP A 128 -6.67 17.52 12.37
N LEU A 129 -7.07 18.13 13.50
CA LEU A 129 -8.24 17.70 14.26
C LEU A 129 -9.54 17.76 13.43
N LYS A 130 -9.68 18.73 12.53
CA LYS A 130 -10.87 18.87 11.67
C LYS A 130 -11.05 17.65 10.74
N THR A 131 -9.98 16.98 10.41
CA THR A 131 -10.05 15.74 9.63
C THR A 131 -10.67 14.61 10.45
N CYS A 132 -10.44 14.54 11.77
CA CYS A 132 -11.15 13.59 12.65
C CYS A 132 -12.65 13.83 12.69
N GLU A 133 -13.10 15.09 12.63
CA GLU A 133 -14.53 15.46 12.66
C GLU A 133 -15.31 14.93 11.47
N LYS A 134 -14.63 14.61 10.36
CA LYS A 134 -15.23 14.02 9.15
C LYS A 134 -15.54 12.52 9.28
N ILE A 135 -15.05 11.86 10.30
CA ILE A 135 -15.28 10.43 10.56
C ILE A 135 -16.74 10.27 11.04
N GLN A 136 -17.48 9.37 10.39
CA GLN A 136 -18.89 9.17 10.67
C GLN A 136 -19.12 8.30 11.90
N ARG A 137 -18.36 7.20 12.05
CA ARG A 137 -18.47 6.33 13.20
C ARG A 137 -17.92 7.01 14.44
N ALA A 138 -18.77 7.12 15.48
CA ALA A 138 -18.42 7.82 16.72
C ALA A 138 -17.15 7.27 17.37
N ASP A 139 -17.04 5.94 17.50
CA ASP A 139 -15.88 5.28 18.12
C ASP A 139 -14.57 5.57 17.37
N ASP A 140 -14.61 5.53 16.02
CA ASP A 140 -13.43 5.80 15.19
C ASP A 140 -13.05 7.28 15.26
N ARG A 141 -14.02 8.17 15.34
CA ARG A 141 -13.82 9.61 15.49
C ARG A 141 -13.19 9.92 16.85
N ASP A 142 -13.72 9.34 17.93
CA ASP A 142 -13.19 9.53 19.27
C ASP A 142 -11.76 8.99 19.39
N ASN A 143 -11.48 7.80 18.82
CA ASN A 143 -10.13 7.26 18.72
C ASN A 143 -9.18 8.18 17.94
N CYS A 144 -9.65 8.76 16.84
CA CYS A 144 -8.86 9.72 16.06
C CYS A 144 -8.52 10.94 16.88
N MET A 145 -9.51 11.54 17.56
CA MET A 145 -9.35 12.72 18.41
C MET A 145 -8.44 12.43 19.62
N GLN A 146 -8.59 11.27 20.24
CA GLN A 146 -7.75 10.85 21.36
C GLN A 146 -6.27 10.71 20.94
N ASN A 147 -6.02 10.08 19.79
CA ASN A 147 -4.69 9.95 19.23
C ASN A 147 -4.08 11.32 18.90
N TYR A 148 -4.87 12.23 18.36
CA TYR A 148 -4.45 13.61 18.11
C TYR A 148 -4.10 14.32 19.43
N ALA A 149 -5.00 14.29 20.42
CA ALA A 149 -4.78 14.91 21.74
C ALA A 149 -3.49 14.41 22.41
N SER A 150 -3.28 13.09 22.40
CA SER A 150 -2.09 12.45 22.95
C SER A 150 -0.80 12.90 22.26
N ARG A 151 -0.81 13.01 20.94
CA ARG A 151 0.38 13.40 20.15
C ARG A 151 0.71 14.90 20.29
N MET A 152 -0.31 15.73 20.38
CA MET A 152 -0.16 17.20 20.48
C MET A 152 -0.07 17.69 21.92
N GLY A 153 -0.31 16.83 22.91
CA GLY A 153 -0.38 17.20 24.32
C GLY A 153 -1.56 18.11 24.65
N ASP A 154 -2.63 18.04 23.84
CA ASP A 154 -3.80 18.92 23.96
C ASP A 154 -4.96 18.25 24.69
N ALA A 155 -5.02 18.40 26.01
CA ALA A 155 -6.08 17.85 26.84
C ALA A 155 -7.43 18.56 26.64
N SER A 156 -7.50 19.71 25.97
CA SER A 156 -8.75 20.46 25.73
C SER A 156 -9.73 19.70 24.82
N ILE A 157 -9.26 18.65 24.16
CA ILE A 157 -10.05 17.81 23.26
C ILE A 157 -10.84 16.75 24.04
N CYS A 158 -10.36 16.32 25.22
CA CYS A 158 -11.01 15.24 25.99
C CYS A 158 -12.52 15.47 26.25
N PRO A 159 -13.00 16.70 26.58
CA PRO A 159 -14.44 16.93 26.76
C PRO A 159 -15.29 16.78 25.50
N LYS A 160 -14.67 16.72 24.31
CA LYS A 160 -15.37 16.55 23.02
C LYS A 160 -15.59 15.10 22.65
N LEU A 161 -14.97 14.16 23.38
CA LEU A 161 -15.15 12.73 23.15
C LEU A 161 -16.53 12.29 23.63
N GLN A 162 -17.23 11.50 22.81
CA GLN A 162 -18.62 11.10 23.07
C GLN A 162 -18.71 9.77 23.83
N ASN A 163 -17.70 8.91 23.71
CA ASN A 163 -17.68 7.55 24.28
C ASN A 163 -16.54 7.41 25.31
N ILE A 164 -16.54 8.23 26.36
CA ILE A 164 -15.66 8.04 27.52
C ILE A 164 -16.41 7.12 28.49
N ASN A 165 -16.17 5.82 28.42
CA ASN A 165 -16.46 4.85 29.48
C ASN A 165 -15.17 4.42 30.15
#